data_aefbc8c38951f3b075429b71008ed9cf
#
_entry.id   aefbc8c38951f3b075429b71008ed9cf
#
_cell.length_a   1.000
_cell.length_b   1.000
_cell.length_c   1.000
_cell.angle_alpha   90.00
_cell.angle_beta   90.00
_cell.angle_gamma   90.00
#
_symmetry.space_group_name_H-M   'P 1'
#
loop_
_entity.id
_entity.type
_entity.pdbx_description
1 polymer ?
#
loop_
_entity_poly.entity_id
_entity_poly.type
_entity_poly.pdbx_seq_one_letter_code
_entity_poly.pdbx_strand_id
1 'polypeptide(L)'
;MKTMGALMCFASACAPAQAEQAAPEPWIFKLTPSLYTTANEHNAVDINLRGNNGPHALWLGQYQRGNEFQQTRTGYEYTANFDWGQVVPSMQAASGGFAGGSLNFQIGKPVFVIAGLGRTNLRNYYNLNFDPNDAVTLGLGARLGGGHQFSLFTVKDNRLATDQIITHGVWRWQASDADRWTVDVAYKSGRSSPEEDRVHGRSLSVTYDHRQTFVRLAYDEKVNFSANNQTRVSAGLRF
;
A
#
# COMPACT_ATOMS: atom_id res chain seq x y z
N MET A 1 77.15 35.87 4.34
CA MET A 1 76.67 34.74 5.18
C MET A 1 75.14 34.71 5.07
N LYS A 2 74.61 33.74 4.38
CA LYS A 2 73.18 33.60 4.18
C LYS A 2 72.71 32.43 5.07
N THR A 3 71.85 32.76 6.06
CA THR A 3 71.20 31.76 6.90
C THR A 3 69.90 31.29 6.21
N MET A 4 69.86 30.04 5.92
CA MET A 4 68.69 29.31 5.33
C MET A 4 67.80 28.80 6.49
N GLY A 5 66.58 29.39 6.62
CA GLY A 5 65.59 28.94 7.55
C GLY A 5 64.78 27.77 6.98
N ALA A 6 64.77 26.65 7.68
CA ALA A 6 63.98 25.45 7.31
C ALA A 6 62.53 25.63 7.79
N LEU A 7 61.59 25.58 6.86
CA LEU A 7 60.14 25.59 7.11
C LEU A 7 59.69 24.13 7.34
N MET A 8 59.36 23.78 8.59
CA MET A 8 58.71 22.52 8.94
C MET A 8 57.21 22.60 8.62
N CYS A 9 56.77 21.87 7.60
CA CYS A 9 55.35 21.61 7.37
C CYS A 9 54.87 20.51 8.32
N PHE A 10 53.98 20.88 9.27
CA PHE A 10 53.19 19.88 10.01
C PHE A 10 52.03 19.40 9.11
N ALA A 11 52.09 18.19 8.64
CA ALA A 11 50.98 17.51 8.02
C ALA A 11 50.04 16.98 9.14
N SER A 12 48.95 17.68 9.38
CA SER A 12 47.86 17.16 10.23
C SER A 12 47.14 16.08 9.48
N ALA A 13 47.34 14.81 9.87
CA ALA A 13 46.54 13.70 9.42
C ALA A 13 45.10 13.82 9.99
N CYS A 14 44.15 14.29 9.20
CA CYS A 14 42.72 14.11 9.49
C CYS A 14 42.41 12.61 9.36
N ALA A 15 42.24 11.91 10.47
CA ALA A 15 41.62 10.60 10.48
C ALA A 15 40.17 10.76 10.07
N PRO A 16 39.68 9.97 9.11
CA PRO A 16 38.25 9.98 8.79
C PRO A 16 37.48 9.52 10.04
N ALA A 17 36.56 10.35 10.50
CA ALA A 17 35.59 9.97 11.50
C ALA A 17 34.83 8.76 10.94
N GLN A 18 35.03 7.59 11.53
CA GLN A 18 34.18 6.43 11.25
C GLN A 18 32.76 6.83 11.70
N ALA A 19 31.88 7.03 10.74
CA ALA A 19 30.45 7.12 11.03
C ALA A 19 30.06 5.80 11.71
N GLU A 20 29.66 5.91 12.96
CA GLU A 20 29.12 4.79 13.73
C GLU A 20 27.94 4.25 12.93
N GLN A 21 28.10 3.07 12.34
CA GLN A 21 27.03 2.41 11.60
C GLN A 21 25.94 2.09 12.62
N ALA A 22 24.83 2.83 12.56
CA ALA A 22 23.64 2.53 13.34
C ALA A 22 23.29 1.06 13.13
N ALA A 23 23.03 0.33 14.23
CA ALA A 23 22.62 -1.07 14.14
C ALA A 23 21.43 -1.20 13.19
N PRO A 24 21.40 -2.21 12.31
CA PRO A 24 20.31 -2.38 11.37
C PRO A 24 18.99 -2.51 12.15
N GLU A 25 17.96 -1.75 11.72
CA GLU A 25 16.63 -1.86 12.30
C GLU A 25 16.12 -3.30 12.18
N PRO A 26 15.46 -3.85 13.21
CA PRO A 26 14.92 -5.20 13.14
C PRO A 26 13.76 -5.27 12.13
N TRP A 27 13.61 -6.42 11.49
CA TRP A 27 12.42 -6.69 10.68
C TRP A 27 11.20 -6.87 11.60
N ILE A 28 10.12 -6.17 11.27
CA ILE A 28 8.81 -6.33 11.89
C ILE A 28 7.92 -7.06 10.90
N PHE A 29 7.49 -8.25 11.26
CA PHE A 29 6.62 -9.06 10.46
C PHE A 29 5.14 -8.85 10.84
N LYS A 30 4.25 -8.97 9.87
CA LYS A 30 2.82 -8.92 10.04
C LYS A 30 2.18 -10.08 9.29
N LEU A 31 1.56 -11.00 10.03
CA LEU A 31 0.75 -12.08 9.46
C LEU A 31 -0.72 -11.66 9.42
N THR A 32 -1.38 -11.87 8.28
CA THR A 32 -2.77 -11.48 8.06
C THR A 32 -3.54 -12.60 7.38
N PRO A 33 -4.22 -13.47 8.10
CA PRO A 33 -5.29 -14.30 7.56
C PRO A 33 -6.54 -13.47 7.25
N SER A 34 -7.24 -13.83 6.17
CA SER A 34 -8.50 -13.20 5.74
C SER A 34 -9.45 -14.24 5.21
N LEU A 35 -10.73 -14.07 5.52
CA LEU A 35 -11.83 -14.83 4.96
C LEU A 35 -12.68 -13.92 4.09
N TYR A 36 -13.02 -14.38 2.91
CA TYR A 36 -13.88 -13.69 1.94
C TYR A 36 -15.13 -14.51 1.70
N THR A 37 -16.28 -13.89 1.82
CA THR A 37 -17.58 -14.45 1.46
C THR A 37 -18.17 -13.61 0.35
N THR A 38 -18.29 -14.21 -0.83
CA THR A 38 -18.84 -13.56 -2.02
C THR A 38 -20.17 -14.20 -2.36
N ALA A 39 -21.18 -13.39 -2.68
CA ALA A 39 -22.48 -13.92 -3.09
C ALA A 39 -22.33 -14.80 -4.35
N ASN A 40 -22.96 -15.97 -4.35
CA ASN A 40 -22.96 -16.92 -5.45
C ASN A 40 -21.58 -17.49 -5.84
N GLU A 41 -20.58 -17.39 -4.99
CA GLU A 41 -19.24 -17.94 -5.21
C GLU A 41 -18.80 -18.75 -3.97
N HIS A 42 -17.80 -19.62 -4.14
CA HIS A 42 -17.16 -20.27 -3.00
C HIS A 42 -16.45 -19.25 -2.12
N ASN A 43 -16.45 -19.50 -0.82
CA ASN A 43 -15.65 -18.73 0.12
C ASN A 43 -14.16 -18.82 -0.25
N ALA A 44 -13.45 -17.74 -0.02
CA ALA A 44 -12.02 -17.70 -0.27
C ALA A 44 -11.26 -17.36 1.02
N VAL A 45 -10.03 -17.83 1.08
CA VAL A 45 -9.08 -17.51 2.15
C VAL A 45 -7.84 -16.87 1.56
N ASP A 46 -7.26 -15.95 2.30
CA ASP A 46 -5.96 -15.36 1.98
C ASP A 46 -5.09 -15.38 3.24
N ILE A 47 -3.83 -15.73 3.08
CA ILE A 47 -2.82 -15.60 4.12
C ILE A 47 -1.72 -14.72 3.55
N ASN A 48 -1.45 -13.59 4.20
CA ASN A 48 -0.43 -12.66 3.79
C ASN A 48 0.58 -12.45 4.91
N LEU A 49 1.87 -12.59 4.59
CA LEU A 49 3.00 -12.23 5.44
C LEU A 49 3.68 -11.00 4.85
N ARG A 50 3.78 -9.92 5.62
CA ARG A 50 4.51 -8.70 5.27
C ARG A 50 5.61 -8.45 6.27
N GLY A 51 6.83 -8.22 5.80
CA GLY A 51 7.98 -7.77 6.60
C GLY A 51 8.30 -6.31 6.28
N ASN A 52 8.59 -5.52 7.30
CA ASN A 52 9.03 -4.13 7.16
C ASN A 52 10.36 -3.95 7.90
N ASN A 53 11.29 -3.22 7.28
CA ASN A 53 12.58 -2.83 7.88
C ASN A 53 12.94 -1.44 7.36
N GLY A 54 12.84 -0.42 8.21
CA GLY A 54 13.00 0.96 7.80
C GLY A 54 12.13 1.32 6.60
N PRO A 55 12.71 1.79 5.49
CA PRO A 55 11.96 2.17 4.28
C PRO A 55 11.49 0.97 3.43
N HIS A 56 11.96 -0.23 3.72
CA HIS A 56 11.70 -1.43 2.93
C HIS A 56 10.48 -2.18 3.43
N ALA A 57 9.64 -2.66 2.52
CA ALA A 57 8.57 -3.59 2.80
C ALA A 57 8.51 -4.69 1.75
N LEU A 58 8.49 -5.93 2.20
CA LEU A 58 8.33 -7.14 1.38
C LEU A 58 7.05 -7.85 1.80
N TRP A 59 6.37 -8.49 0.88
CA TRP A 59 5.22 -9.31 1.22
C TRP A 59 5.09 -10.54 0.33
N LEU A 60 4.51 -11.58 0.91
CA LEU A 60 4.14 -12.84 0.26
C LEU A 60 2.73 -13.21 0.70
N GLY A 61 1.87 -13.53 -0.24
CA GLY A 61 0.49 -13.90 0.03
C GLY A 61 0.04 -15.08 -0.80
N GLN A 62 -0.86 -15.87 -0.23
CA GLN A 62 -1.53 -16.98 -0.89
C GLN A 62 -3.04 -16.77 -0.78
N TYR A 63 -3.70 -16.62 -1.91
CA TYR A 63 -5.16 -16.56 -2.03
C TYR A 63 -5.68 -17.87 -2.62
N GLN A 64 -6.79 -18.38 -2.07
CA GLN A 64 -7.45 -19.59 -2.55
C GLN A 64 -8.97 -19.44 -2.43
N ARG A 65 -9.70 -19.75 -3.52
CA ARG A 65 -11.14 -19.81 -3.57
C ARG A 65 -11.57 -21.23 -3.97
N GLY A 66 -11.98 -22.02 -2.97
CA GLY A 66 -12.29 -23.43 -3.18
C GLY A 66 -11.19 -24.18 -3.93
N ASN A 67 -11.57 -25.00 -4.90
CA ASN A 67 -10.65 -25.65 -5.84
C ASN A 67 -10.58 -24.94 -7.20
N GLU A 68 -11.26 -23.81 -7.36
CA GLU A 68 -11.45 -23.13 -8.65
C GLU A 68 -10.31 -22.17 -8.98
N PHE A 69 -9.77 -21.51 -7.96
CA PHE A 69 -8.76 -20.49 -8.18
C PHE A 69 -7.79 -20.40 -7.00
N GLN A 70 -6.51 -20.35 -7.33
CA GLN A 70 -5.45 -20.05 -6.38
C GLN A 70 -4.41 -19.11 -6.99
N GLN A 71 -3.85 -18.25 -6.19
CA GLN A 71 -2.80 -17.33 -6.63
C GLN A 71 -1.80 -17.03 -5.52
N THR A 72 -0.52 -17.31 -5.78
CA THR A 72 0.58 -16.84 -4.94
C THR A 72 1.02 -15.47 -5.44
N ARG A 73 1.23 -14.53 -4.52
CA ARG A 73 1.54 -13.13 -4.81
C ARG A 73 2.71 -12.68 -3.96
N THR A 74 3.57 -11.87 -4.52
CA THR A 74 4.70 -11.24 -3.81
C THR A 74 4.90 -9.82 -4.29
N GLY A 75 5.51 -9.00 -3.47
CA GLY A 75 5.86 -7.65 -3.86
C GLY A 75 6.85 -7.00 -2.92
N TYR A 76 7.34 -5.86 -3.37
CA TYR A 76 8.28 -5.02 -2.68
C TYR A 76 7.86 -3.56 -2.81
N GLU A 77 8.02 -2.81 -1.75
CA GLU A 77 7.80 -1.36 -1.69
C GLU A 77 9.00 -0.70 -1.02
N TYR A 78 9.34 0.48 -1.49
CA TYR A 78 10.35 1.34 -0.88
C TYR A 78 9.72 2.70 -0.56
N THR A 79 9.82 3.15 0.69
CA THR A 79 9.29 4.43 1.12
C THR A 79 10.41 5.45 1.24
N ALA A 80 10.52 6.37 0.28
CA ALA A 80 11.44 7.49 0.32
C ALA A 80 10.74 8.71 0.93
N ASN A 81 11.25 9.22 2.06
CA ASN A 81 10.76 10.41 2.72
C ASN A 81 11.66 11.61 2.39
N PHE A 82 11.04 12.75 2.06
CA PHE A 82 11.66 14.03 1.75
C PHE A 82 11.01 15.13 2.58
N ASP A 83 11.65 16.28 2.66
CA ASP A 83 11.08 17.45 3.36
C ASP A 83 9.75 17.90 2.78
N TRP A 84 9.58 17.76 1.47
CA TRP A 84 8.37 18.12 0.72
C TRP A 84 7.31 17.01 0.71
N GLY A 85 7.62 15.78 1.14
CA GLY A 85 6.64 14.69 1.10
C GLY A 85 7.26 13.29 1.06
N GLN A 86 6.57 12.36 0.39
CA GLN A 86 6.93 10.94 0.34
C GLN A 86 6.74 10.41 -1.08
N VAL A 87 7.65 9.51 -1.50
CA VAL A 87 7.55 8.74 -2.75
C VAL A 87 7.62 7.26 -2.42
N VAL A 88 6.70 6.47 -2.98
CA VAL A 88 6.62 5.02 -2.76
C VAL A 88 6.58 4.29 -4.10
N PRO A 89 7.74 3.94 -4.68
CA PRO A 89 7.82 2.95 -5.75
C PRO A 89 7.48 1.56 -5.21
N SER A 90 6.78 0.76 -6.03
CA SER A 90 6.50 -0.63 -5.72
C SER A 90 6.60 -1.53 -6.94
N MET A 91 6.85 -2.81 -6.71
CA MET A 91 6.75 -3.86 -7.71
C MET A 91 6.03 -5.07 -7.12
N GLN A 92 5.34 -5.80 -7.97
CA GLN A 92 4.61 -7.01 -7.56
C GLN A 92 4.60 -8.05 -8.68
N ALA A 93 4.54 -9.31 -8.28
CA ALA A 93 4.40 -10.44 -9.17
C ALA A 93 3.43 -11.46 -8.59
N ALA A 94 2.84 -12.29 -9.46
CA ALA A 94 1.98 -13.38 -9.02
C ALA A 94 2.13 -14.60 -9.93
N SER A 95 1.71 -15.76 -9.41
CA SER A 95 1.56 -16.98 -10.20
C SER A 95 0.65 -16.70 -11.40
N GLY A 96 0.86 -17.40 -12.52
CA GLY A 96 0.20 -17.09 -13.79
C GLY A 96 0.93 -16.02 -14.62
N GLY A 97 2.13 -15.59 -14.18
CA GLY A 97 3.00 -14.69 -14.93
C GLY A 97 2.62 -13.21 -14.82
N PHE A 98 1.79 -12.83 -13.85
CA PHE A 98 1.50 -11.42 -13.58
C PHE A 98 2.75 -10.69 -13.07
N ALA A 99 2.97 -9.50 -13.58
CA ALA A 99 3.96 -8.55 -13.09
C ALA A 99 3.41 -7.12 -13.20
N GLY A 100 3.67 -6.31 -12.19
CA GLY A 100 3.24 -4.92 -12.15
C GLY A 100 4.13 -4.08 -11.26
N GLY A 101 3.95 -2.76 -11.34
CA GLY A 101 4.61 -1.79 -10.48
C GLY A 101 3.80 -0.53 -10.38
N SER A 102 4.08 0.26 -9.35
CA SER A 102 3.46 1.55 -9.14
C SER A 102 4.45 2.58 -8.60
N LEU A 103 4.09 3.84 -8.77
CA LEU A 103 4.78 4.97 -8.19
C LEU A 103 3.73 5.87 -7.56
N ASN A 104 3.80 6.03 -6.24
CA ASN A 104 2.86 6.83 -5.47
C ASN A 104 3.58 7.98 -4.78
N PHE A 105 2.91 9.13 -4.71
CA PHE A 105 3.41 10.39 -4.15
C PHE A 105 2.43 10.93 -3.12
N GLN A 106 2.96 11.50 -2.04
CA GLN A 106 2.25 12.42 -1.16
C GLN A 106 3.10 13.68 -1.04
N ILE A 107 2.59 14.83 -1.52
CA ILE A 107 3.34 16.07 -1.66
C ILE A 107 2.69 17.14 -0.79
N GLY A 108 3.40 17.67 0.18
CA GLY A 108 2.95 18.73 1.09
C GLY A 108 2.76 18.29 2.55
N LYS A 109 2.71 19.26 3.45
CA LYS A 109 2.47 19.12 4.91
C LYS A 109 1.89 20.42 5.47
N PRO A 110 0.85 20.44 6.32
CA PRO A 110 0.02 19.28 6.77
C PRO A 110 -1.01 18.83 5.74
N VAL A 111 -1.37 19.69 4.79
CA VAL A 111 -2.20 19.33 3.62
C VAL A 111 -1.27 18.78 2.54
N PHE A 112 -1.68 17.69 1.89
CA PHE A 112 -0.85 17.04 0.87
C PHE A 112 -1.69 16.62 -0.33
N VAL A 113 -1.06 16.66 -1.50
CA VAL A 113 -1.56 16.08 -2.75
C VAL A 113 -1.20 14.60 -2.77
N ILE A 114 -2.11 13.78 -3.24
CA ILE A 114 -1.92 12.36 -3.54
C ILE A 114 -1.87 12.22 -5.05
N ALA A 115 -0.82 11.60 -5.59
CA ALA A 115 -0.72 11.25 -7.00
C ALA A 115 -0.13 9.86 -7.14
N GLY A 116 -0.53 9.12 -8.16
CA GLY A 116 -0.03 7.76 -8.38
C GLY A 116 -0.20 7.28 -9.81
N LEU A 117 0.62 6.32 -10.18
CA LEU A 117 0.59 5.65 -11.46
C LEU A 117 0.89 4.16 -11.25
N GLY A 118 -0.01 3.28 -11.68
CA GLY A 118 0.18 1.84 -11.72
C GLY A 118 0.27 1.33 -13.15
N ARG A 119 1.10 0.29 -13.37
CA ARG A 119 1.23 -0.40 -14.66
C ARG A 119 1.49 -1.87 -14.44
N THR A 120 0.88 -2.70 -15.30
CA THR A 120 1.06 -4.15 -15.29
C THR A 120 1.35 -4.69 -16.69
N ASN A 121 1.67 -5.98 -16.76
CA ASN A 121 1.78 -6.73 -18.00
C ASN A 121 0.43 -7.29 -18.50
N LEU A 122 -0.70 -6.86 -17.91
CA LEU A 122 -2.07 -7.24 -18.26
C LEU A 122 -2.39 -8.74 -18.08
N ARG A 123 -1.57 -9.49 -17.35
CA ARG A 123 -1.90 -10.86 -16.97
C ARG A 123 -2.90 -10.87 -15.82
N ASN A 124 -3.63 -11.97 -15.69
CA ASN A 124 -4.66 -12.12 -14.67
C ASN A 124 -4.09 -11.95 -13.26
N TYR A 125 -4.75 -11.11 -12.49
CA TYR A 125 -4.43 -10.84 -11.10
C TYR A 125 -5.71 -10.66 -10.29
N TYR A 126 -5.85 -11.43 -9.21
CA TYR A 126 -6.97 -11.22 -8.29
C TYR A 126 -6.61 -10.07 -7.33
N ASN A 127 -7.23 -8.94 -7.56
CA ASN A 127 -6.96 -7.75 -6.78
C ASN A 127 -7.77 -7.76 -5.47
N LEU A 128 -7.08 -7.91 -4.33
CA LEU A 128 -7.71 -7.89 -3.00
C LEU A 128 -8.05 -6.49 -2.51
N ASN A 129 -7.48 -5.47 -3.11
CA ASN A 129 -7.77 -4.07 -2.77
C ASN A 129 -8.91 -3.50 -3.61
N PHE A 130 -9.30 -4.21 -4.67
CA PHE A 130 -10.40 -3.87 -5.58
C PHE A 130 -10.18 -2.62 -6.44
N ASP A 131 -9.03 -1.98 -6.34
CA ASP A 131 -8.64 -0.86 -7.19
C ASP A 131 -8.03 -1.35 -8.51
N PRO A 132 -8.26 -0.68 -9.65
CA PRO A 132 -7.60 -1.05 -10.88
C PRO A 132 -6.07 -0.91 -10.74
N ASN A 133 -5.31 -1.91 -11.22
CA ASN A 133 -3.85 -1.91 -11.16
C ASN A 133 -3.21 -1.02 -12.24
N ASP A 134 -3.84 -0.96 -13.44
CA ASP A 134 -3.43 -0.08 -14.54
C ASP A 134 -4.19 1.25 -14.41
N ALA A 135 -3.75 2.11 -13.50
CA ALA A 135 -4.51 3.27 -13.09
C ALA A 135 -3.67 4.52 -12.86
N VAL A 136 -4.35 5.65 -12.90
CA VAL A 136 -3.87 6.92 -12.37
C VAL A 136 -4.63 7.23 -11.09
N THR A 137 -3.92 7.66 -10.06
CA THR A 137 -4.48 8.11 -8.78
C THR A 137 -4.27 9.59 -8.61
N LEU A 138 -5.31 10.30 -8.16
CA LEU A 138 -5.22 11.71 -7.80
C LEU A 138 -6.12 12.02 -6.60
N GLY A 139 -5.64 12.85 -5.68
CA GLY A 139 -6.40 13.24 -4.52
C GLY A 139 -5.70 14.24 -3.61
N LEU A 140 -6.33 14.47 -2.47
CA LEU A 140 -5.86 15.36 -1.42
C LEU A 140 -5.99 14.68 -0.06
N GLY A 141 -5.16 15.08 0.87
CA GLY A 141 -5.29 14.67 2.26
C GLY A 141 -4.82 15.76 3.21
N ALA A 142 -5.16 15.58 4.48
CA ALA A 142 -4.77 16.49 5.54
C ALA A 142 -4.44 15.70 6.82
N ARG A 143 -3.35 16.08 7.49
CA ARG A 143 -2.99 15.64 8.84
C ARG A 143 -3.39 16.74 9.81
N LEU A 144 -4.28 16.41 10.73
CA LEU A 144 -4.84 17.35 11.70
C LEU A 144 -4.34 17.02 13.11
N GLY A 145 -4.53 17.94 14.03
CA GLY A 145 -4.24 17.72 15.45
C GLY A 145 -5.03 16.52 16.01
N GLY A 146 -4.59 15.97 17.16
CA GLY A 146 -5.24 14.84 17.80
C GLY A 146 -5.09 13.50 17.07
N GLY A 147 -4.09 13.36 16.20
CA GLY A 147 -3.80 12.10 15.51
C GLY A 147 -4.72 11.78 14.33
N HIS A 148 -5.51 12.76 13.86
CA HIS A 148 -6.43 12.57 12.75
C HIS A 148 -5.75 12.81 11.39
N GLN A 149 -6.04 11.94 10.42
CA GLN A 149 -5.70 12.13 9.02
C GLN A 149 -6.91 11.82 8.15
N PHE A 150 -7.21 12.69 7.21
CA PHE A 150 -8.23 12.50 6.18
C PHE A 150 -7.58 12.46 4.81
N SER A 151 -8.14 11.65 3.91
CA SER A 151 -7.74 11.60 2.51
C SER A 151 -8.96 11.38 1.64
N LEU A 152 -9.04 12.12 0.53
CA LEU A 152 -10.02 11.92 -0.53
C LEU A 152 -9.25 11.74 -1.83
N PHE A 153 -9.36 10.60 -2.48
CA PHE A 153 -8.64 10.32 -3.71
C PHE A 153 -9.44 9.42 -4.64
N THR A 154 -9.15 9.54 -5.93
CA THR A 154 -9.77 8.75 -6.98
C THR A 154 -8.70 7.93 -7.70
N VAL A 155 -8.98 6.65 -7.90
CA VAL A 155 -8.21 5.71 -8.72
C VAL A 155 -9.00 5.45 -9.99
N LYS A 156 -8.40 5.72 -11.15
CA LYS A 156 -9.05 5.58 -12.45
C LYS A 156 -8.24 4.68 -13.36
N ASP A 157 -8.89 3.63 -13.91
CA ASP A 157 -8.34 2.86 -15.03
C ASP A 157 -8.06 3.80 -16.21
N ASN A 158 -6.90 3.67 -16.81
CA ASN A 158 -6.49 4.48 -17.95
C ASN A 158 -5.88 3.66 -19.08
N ARG A 159 -6.10 2.34 -19.08
CA ARG A 159 -5.46 1.43 -20.05
C ARG A 159 -6.36 0.34 -20.59
N LEU A 160 -7.29 -0.19 -19.81
CA LEU A 160 -8.10 -1.36 -20.16
C LEU A 160 -9.45 -0.99 -20.80
N ALA A 161 -9.76 0.31 -20.91
CA ALA A 161 -11.04 0.82 -21.43
C ALA A 161 -12.27 0.30 -20.66
N THR A 162 -12.09 -0.08 -19.40
CA THR A 162 -13.16 -0.57 -18.51
C THR A 162 -13.90 0.57 -17.81
N ASP A 163 -13.45 1.81 -17.99
CA ASP A 163 -13.99 3.01 -17.33
C ASP A 163 -14.08 2.88 -15.80
N GLN A 164 -13.23 2.05 -15.20
CA GLN A 164 -13.22 1.85 -13.75
C GLN A 164 -12.73 3.09 -13.04
N ILE A 165 -13.54 3.57 -12.13
CA ILE A 165 -13.25 4.71 -11.24
C ILE A 165 -13.69 4.33 -9.85
N ILE A 166 -12.80 4.47 -8.87
CA ILE A 166 -13.11 4.33 -7.45
C ILE A 166 -12.66 5.60 -6.74
N THR A 167 -13.56 6.21 -5.97
CA THR A 167 -13.25 7.37 -5.13
C THR A 167 -13.34 6.96 -3.68
N HIS A 168 -12.25 7.13 -2.94
CA HIS A 168 -12.08 6.79 -1.54
C HIS A 168 -12.13 8.03 -0.66
N GLY A 169 -12.87 7.94 0.45
CA GLY A 169 -12.78 8.82 1.59
C GLY A 169 -12.21 8.04 2.78
N VAL A 170 -10.97 8.32 3.17
CA VAL A 170 -10.28 7.59 4.23
C VAL A 170 -10.07 8.48 5.44
N TRP A 171 -10.51 8.00 6.60
CA TRP A 171 -10.20 8.57 7.90
C TRP A 171 -9.30 7.63 8.69
N ARG A 172 -8.18 8.15 9.19
CA ARG A 172 -7.30 7.46 10.14
C ARG A 172 -7.21 8.28 11.41
N TRP A 173 -7.30 7.60 12.55
CA TRP A 173 -7.21 8.22 13.85
C TRP A 173 -6.30 7.40 14.76
N GLN A 174 -5.16 7.99 15.14
CA GLN A 174 -4.29 7.48 16.19
C GLN A 174 -4.88 7.93 17.54
N ALA A 175 -5.75 7.10 18.13
CA ALA A 175 -6.47 7.45 19.36
C ALA A 175 -5.55 7.42 20.57
N SER A 176 -4.52 6.56 20.57
CA SER A 176 -3.44 6.45 21.56
C SER A 176 -2.21 5.85 20.91
N ASP A 177 -1.11 5.70 21.65
CA ASP A 177 0.08 4.98 21.15
C ASP A 177 -0.23 3.53 20.82
N ALA A 178 -1.24 2.95 21.46
CA ALA A 178 -1.65 1.57 21.26
C ALA A 178 -2.78 1.39 20.24
N ASP A 179 -3.62 2.41 20.03
CA ASP A 179 -4.91 2.28 19.36
C ASP A 179 -5.01 3.15 18.11
N ARG A 180 -5.34 2.51 16.98
CA ARG A 180 -5.58 3.22 15.73
C ARG A 180 -6.83 2.69 15.04
N TRP A 181 -7.65 3.60 14.58
CA TRP A 181 -8.79 3.34 13.71
C TRP A 181 -8.49 3.77 12.29
N THR A 182 -8.97 2.98 11.33
CA THR A 182 -8.99 3.35 9.92
C THR A 182 -10.36 3.02 9.37
N VAL A 183 -11.04 4.02 8.83
CA VAL A 183 -12.31 3.85 8.11
C VAL A 183 -12.10 4.30 6.68
N ASP A 184 -12.47 3.45 5.74
CA ASP A 184 -12.43 3.73 4.31
C ASP A 184 -13.83 3.52 3.74
N VAL A 185 -14.41 4.56 3.19
CA VAL A 185 -15.65 4.52 2.41
C VAL A 185 -15.32 4.79 0.96
N ALA A 186 -15.87 4.00 0.06
CA ALA A 186 -15.62 4.20 -1.36
C ALA A 186 -16.91 4.14 -2.19
N TYR A 187 -16.90 4.87 -3.29
CA TYR A 187 -17.87 4.76 -4.36
C TYR A 187 -17.16 4.38 -5.65
N LYS A 188 -17.71 3.39 -6.35
CA LYS A 188 -17.13 2.92 -7.61
C LYS A 188 -18.14 2.91 -8.74
N SER A 189 -17.62 3.07 -9.95
CA SER A 189 -18.32 2.94 -11.21
C SER A 189 -17.38 2.39 -12.26
N GLY A 190 -17.84 1.47 -13.10
CA GLY A 190 -17.02 0.88 -14.16
C GLY A 190 -17.56 -0.45 -14.63
N ARG A 191 -16.75 -1.19 -15.35
CA ARG A 191 -17.05 -2.50 -15.94
C ARG A 191 -15.97 -3.51 -15.59
N SER A 192 -16.30 -4.81 -15.55
CA SER A 192 -15.32 -5.89 -15.40
C SER A 192 -14.48 -6.07 -16.67
N SER A 193 -15.09 -5.87 -17.84
CA SER A 193 -14.45 -5.80 -19.16
C SER A 193 -15.12 -4.73 -20.03
N PRO A 194 -14.53 -4.32 -21.16
CA PRO A 194 -15.12 -3.34 -22.06
C PRO A 194 -16.50 -3.71 -22.62
N GLU A 195 -16.78 -5.01 -22.72
CA GLU A 195 -18.02 -5.58 -23.28
C GLU A 195 -19.16 -5.68 -22.27
N GLU A 196 -18.83 -5.63 -20.97
CA GLU A 196 -19.80 -5.77 -19.90
C GLU A 196 -20.51 -4.46 -19.57
N ASP A 197 -21.68 -4.58 -18.95
CA ASP A 197 -22.45 -3.42 -18.49
C ASP A 197 -21.75 -2.69 -17.35
N ARG A 198 -21.92 -1.37 -17.32
CA ARG A 198 -21.42 -0.52 -16.24
C ARG A 198 -22.17 -0.82 -14.94
N VAL A 199 -21.43 -1.06 -13.89
CA VAL A 199 -21.96 -1.22 -12.52
C VAL A 199 -21.59 -0.05 -11.65
N HIS A 200 -22.37 0.16 -10.59
CA HIS A 200 -22.12 1.12 -9.53
C HIS A 200 -22.17 0.38 -8.20
N GLY A 201 -21.29 0.73 -7.28
CA GLY A 201 -21.23 0.09 -5.96
C GLY A 201 -20.60 0.99 -4.92
N ARG A 202 -20.75 0.59 -3.67
CA ARG A 202 -20.18 1.24 -2.50
C ARG A 202 -19.36 0.25 -1.71
N SER A 203 -18.37 0.74 -1.00
CA SER A 203 -17.55 -0.09 -0.12
C SER A 203 -17.36 0.59 1.22
N LEU A 204 -17.27 -0.23 2.25
CA LEU A 204 -16.92 0.21 3.61
C LEU A 204 -15.87 -0.75 4.16
N SER A 205 -14.79 -0.22 4.70
CA SER A 205 -13.81 -0.99 5.45
C SER A 205 -13.51 -0.29 6.78
N VAL A 206 -13.58 -1.04 7.87
CA VAL A 206 -13.20 -0.57 9.20
C VAL A 206 -12.10 -1.47 9.73
N THR A 207 -11.00 -0.85 10.15
CA THR A 207 -9.86 -1.53 10.78
C THR A 207 -9.61 -0.92 12.14
N TYR A 208 -9.49 -1.75 13.15
CA TYR A 208 -9.03 -1.39 14.48
C TYR A 208 -7.70 -2.09 14.75
N ASP A 209 -6.67 -1.32 15.00
CA ASP A 209 -5.36 -1.79 15.43
C ASP A 209 -5.22 -1.55 16.94
N HIS A 210 -4.81 -2.59 17.68
CA HIS A 210 -4.43 -2.51 19.08
C HIS A 210 -3.05 -3.12 19.28
N ARG A 211 -2.06 -2.29 19.62
CA ARG A 211 -0.67 -2.72 19.79
C ARG A 211 -0.18 -3.56 18.59
N GLN A 212 0.07 -4.86 18.81
CA GLN A 212 0.58 -5.79 17.80
C GLN A 212 -0.53 -6.47 16.98
N THR A 213 -1.79 -6.34 17.38
CA THR A 213 -2.92 -7.01 16.72
C THR A 213 -3.79 -6.03 15.94
N PHE A 214 -4.55 -6.54 14.99
CA PHE A 214 -5.61 -5.78 14.36
C PHE A 214 -6.75 -6.69 13.92
N VAL A 215 -7.94 -6.08 13.76
CA VAL A 215 -9.10 -6.71 13.12
C VAL A 215 -9.61 -5.77 12.05
N ARG A 216 -10.05 -6.33 10.92
CA ARG A 216 -10.68 -5.59 9.82
C ARG A 216 -11.96 -6.28 9.40
N LEU A 217 -13.02 -5.49 9.23
CA LEU A 217 -14.25 -5.87 8.55
C LEU A 217 -14.40 -4.98 7.32
N ALA A 218 -14.69 -5.59 6.17
CA ALA A 218 -14.97 -4.84 4.95
C ALA A 218 -16.15 -5.45 4.20
N TYR A 219 -16.95 -4.58 3.58
CA TYR A 219 -18.03 -4.92 2.68
C TYR A 219 -17.85 -4.17 1.37
N ASP A 220 -17.96 -4.88 0.25
CA ASP A 220 -17.77 -4.34 -1.08
C ASP A 220 -18.91 -4.75 -2.00
N GLU A 221 -19.74 -3.78 -2.40
CA GLU A 221 -20.75 -3.98 -3.43
C GLU A 221 -20.06 -4.09 -4.79
N LYS A 222 -20.54 -4.98 -5.66
CA LYS A 222 -20.03 -5.14 -7.01
C LYS A 222 -18.50 -5.35 -7.03
N VAL A 223 -18.03 -6.30 -6.21
CA VAL A 223 -16.60 -6.59 -6.05
C VAL A 223 -15.91 -6.78 -7.40
N ASN A 224 -14.76 -6.15 -7.60
CA ASN A 224 -14.03 -6.15 -8.88
C ASN A 224 -14.92 -5.79 -10.09
N PHE A 225 -15.92 -4.91 -9.91
CA PHE A 225 -16.90 -4.47 -10.91
C PHE A 225 -17.76 -5.62 -11.47
N SER A 226 -17.91 -6.70 -10.71
CA SER A 226 -18.78 -7.82 -11.03
C SER A 226 -20.22 -7.57 -10.57
N ALA A 227 -21.10 -8.56 -10.79
CA ALA A 227 -22.47 -8.52 -10.26
C ALA A 227 -22.55 -8.82 -8.75
N ASN A 228 -21.48 -9.37 -8.14
CA ASN A 228 -21.47 -9.93 -6.81
C ASN A 228 -21.03 -8.91 -5.73
N ASN A 229 -21.54 -9.11 -4.52
CA ASN A 229 -21.08 -8.40 -3.33
C ASN A 229 -20.18 -9.33 -2.50
N GLN A 230 -19.24 -8.72 -1.75
CA GLN A 230 -18.29 -9.50 -0.94
C GLN A 230 -18.16 -8.90 0.46
N THR A 231 -18.09 -9.78 1.46
CA THR A 231 -17.67 -9.45 2.82
C THR A 231 -16.28 -10.01 3.08
N ARG A 232 -15.42 -9.26 3.74
CA ARG A 232 -14.09 -9.70 4.17
C ARG A 232 -13.92 -9.48 5.65
N VAL A 233 -13.45 -10.52 6.34
CA VAL A 233 -12.99 -10.45 7.72
C VAL A 233 -11.50 -10.78 7.74
N SER A 234 -10.70 -9.94 8.37
CA SER A 234 -9.26 -10.18 8.54
C SER A 234 -8.85 -9.93 9.97
N ALA A 235 -7.90 -10.69 10.44
CA ALA A 235 -7.19 -10.42 11.68
C ALA A 235 -5.69 -10.42 11.40
N GLY A 236 -4.89 -9.86 12.28
CA GLY A 236 -3.44 -9.91 12.09
C GLY A 236 -2.65 -9.69 13.37
N LEU A 237 -1.42 -10.19 13.33
CA LEU A 237 -0.43 -10.09 14.40
C LEU A 237 0.86 -9.52 13.82
N ARG A 238 1.48 -8.59 14.55
CA ARG A 238 2.85 -8.07 14.29
C ARG A 238 3.81 -8.68 15.32
N PHE A 239 5.00 -9.07 14.89
CA PHE A 239 6.03 -9.69 15.71
C PHE A 239 7.43 -9.45 15.14
#